data_2f1cce1356526ef4c53d9139fcee0c6c
#
_entry.id   2f1cce1356526ef4c53d9139fcee0c6c
#
_cell.length_a   1.000
_cell.length_b   1.000
_cell.length_c   1.000
_cell.angle_alpha   90.00
_cell.angle_beta   90.00
_cell.angle_gamma   90.00
#
_symmetry.space_group_name_H-M   'P 1'
#
loop_
_entity.id
_entity.type
_entity.pdbx_description
1 polymer ?
#
loop_
_entity_poly.entity_id
_entity_poly.type
_entity_poly.pdbx_seq_one_letter_code
_entity_poly.pdbx_strand_id
1 'polypeptide(L)'
;LLSEPDRFGGDDYLADTLFNMNAIVAIAPSAKTNTEYRPTGTGYATFGEVGAEEIRPPLSGMLFAQESIMESVIGYGTISSTPDADGITRRIPLLENFEGRLYPAIALDMLRVAAGDISYQIKTDELGIRFVRIPKFEVIPTDDMGNVNIAFWNEFKRYSFTEIDQIPAGSIAILGATFEGSSLISTPIGSMYPHDVQANLLKTMIDGVTIKRLPEFTIYEIGLTILASLLMIFMLSKISILISGIGFGVLAILAIFGANYAFESHFLLFDPIFGVLTLILVFAHGSFVQFYTNFKQKQMIKGQFGTYLSPEMVEMLAKDPSLMKLGGERKEMTFLFMDICGFTPISEFYKNNDDPEGLVHLINEYLNEMTNIILQNGGTIDKYMGDCIMAFWNAPLPCDNHAELAVKSAVEIEAKTNELKEIYRERGLPDINVGTGVNTGDCIVGNMGSESRFDYSVIGDAVNLAARLEATAARGDYKEYKTIISSFTNDLIDIPTESIGMIKVKGKDEEIEIFTPSYK
;
A
#
# COMPACT_ATOMS: atom_id res chain seq x y z
N LEU A 1 -13.36 -43.59 -29.83
CA LEU A 1 -14.71 -44.11 -29.57
C LEU A 1 -15.12 -45.06 -30.67
N LEU A 2 -15.53 -46.26 -30.29
CA LEU A 2 -16.03 -47.31 -31.20
C LEU A 2 -17.55 -47.11 -31.45
N SER A 3 -17.95 -45.86 -31.75
CA SER A 3 -19.35 -45.43 -31.83
C SER A 3 -19.96 -45.55 -33.24
N GLU A 4 -19.14 -45.76 -34.26
CA GLU A 4 -19.60 -45.97 -35.64
C GLU A 4 -19.32 -47.41 -36.07
N PRO A 5 -20.26 -48.05 -36.79
CA PRO A 5 -20.05 -49.42 -37.26
C PRO A 5 -18.92 -49.51 -38.24
N ASP A 6 -18.13 -50.55 -38.12
CA ASP A 6 -17.07 -50.87 -39.10
C ASP A 6 -17.68 -51.39 -40.38
N ARG A 7 -17.17 -50.89 -41.51
CA ARG A 7 -17.63 -51.26 -42.84
C ARG A 7 -17.22 -52.65 -43.28
N PHE A 8 -16.29 -53.30 -42.56
CA PHE A 8 -15.69 -54.58 -42.93
C PHE A 8 -16.01 -55.72 -41.95
N GLY A 9 -16.92 -55.50 -40.98
CA GLY A 9 -17.30 -56.52 -39.99
C GLY A 9 -16.26 -56.76 -38.90
N GLY A 10 -15.37 -55.81 -38.68
CA GLY A 10 -14.35 -55.87 -37.64
C GLY A 10 -14.93 -55.74 -36.23
N ASP A 11 -16.11 -55.12 -36.08
CA ASP A 11 -16.77 -54.93 -34.80
C ASP A 11 -17.13 -56.27 -34.13
N ASP A 12 -17.64 -57.26 -34.87
CA ASP A 12 -17.96 -58.60 -34.36
C ASP A 12 -16.69 -59.36 -33.94
N TYR A 13 -15.62 -59.26 -34.73
CA TYR A 13 -14.32 -59.87 -34.37
C TYR A 13 -13.71 -59.20 -33.11
N LEU A 14 -13.83 -57.89 -33.01
CA LEU A 14 -13.38 -57.14 -31.81
C LEU A 14 -14.21 -57.54 -30.59
N ALA A 15 -15.53 -57.63 -30.73
CA ALA A 15 -16.46 -58.06 -29.67
C ALA A 15 -16.11 -59.45 -29.15
N ASP A 16 -15.89 -60.43 -30.02
CA ASP A 16 -15.46 -61.78 -29.62
C ASP A 16 -14.10 -61.80 -28.91
N THR A 17 -13.20 -60.91 -29.31
CA THR A 17 -11.88 -60.78 -28.67
C THR A 17 -12.02 -60.17 -27.27
N LEU A 18 -12.80 -59.10 -27.14
CA LEU A 18 -13.01 -58.37 -25.86
C LEU A 18 -13.79 -59.23 -24.85
N PHE A 19 -14.68 -60.10 -25.31
CA PHE A 19 -15.44 -61.03 -24.44
C PHE A 19 -14.55 -61.94 -23.62
N ASN A 20 -13.39 -62.30 -24.15
CA ASN A 20 -12.43 -63.14 -23.46
C ASN A 20 -11.37 -62.35 -22.65
N MET A 21 -11.52 -61.03 -22.55
CA MET A 21 -10.61 -60.11 -21.87
C MET A 21 -11.33 -59.34 -20.76
N ASN A 22 -10.57 -58.89 -19.75
CA ASN A 22 -11.08 -57.90 -18.79
C ASN A 22 -11.08 -56.51 -19.44
N ALA A 23 -11.87 -56.33 -20.45
CA ALA A 23 -11.92 -55.11 -21.25
C ALA A 23 -12.97 -54.13 -20.75
N ILE A 24 -12.63 -52.84 -20.82
CA ILE A 24 -13.52 -51.71 -20.48
C ILE A 24 -13.51 -50.75 -21.65
N VAL A 25 -14.71 -50.28 -22.05
CA VAL A 25 -14.84 -49.39 -23.19
C VAL A 25 -15.19 -47.97 -22.75
N ALA A 26 -14.65 -46.98 -23.47
CA ALA A 26 -14.96 -45.58 -23.24
C ALA A 26 -16.30 -45.18 -23.83
N ILE A 27 -17.09 -44.42 -23.06
CA ILE A 27 -18.25 -43.68 -23.50
C ILE A 27 -18.01 -42.19 -23.30
N ALA A 28 -18.69 -41.32 -24.04
CA ALA A 28 -18.41 -39.89 -23.98
C ALA A 28 -19.69 -39.04 -23.90
N PRO A 29 -19.69 -37.98 -23.07
CA PRO A 29 -20.73 -36.95 -23.15
C PRO A 29 -20.84 -36.36 -24.54
N SER A 30 -22.06 -36.08 -24.99
CA SER A 30 -22.36 -35.50 -26.29
C SER A 30 -23.63 -34.63 -26.24
N ALA A 31 -23.81 -33.80 -27.26
CA ALA A 31 -25.05 -33.05 -27.44
C ALA A 31 -26.23 -33.94 -27.84
N LYS A 32 -25.97 -35.11 -28.46
CA LYS A 32 -26.96 -36.08 -28.92
C LYS A 32 -26.48 -37.49 -28.63
N THR A 33 -27.45 -38.38 -28.33
CA THR A 33 -27.17 -39.80 -28.16
C THR A 33 -27.17 -40.50 -29.53
N ASN A 34 -26.25 -41.44 -29.74
CA ASN A 34 -26.05 -42.12 -31.01
C ASN A 34 -26.88 -43.43 -31.15
N THR A 35 -27.38 -43.97 -30.07
CA THR A 35 -28.11 -45.23 -30.06
C THR A 35 -29.21 -45.25 -29.00
N GLU A 36 -30.25 -46.05 -29.19
CA GLU A 36 -31.27 -46.31 -28.17
C GLU A 36 -30.83 -47.41 -27.17
N TYR A 37 -29.74 -48.14 -27.48
CA TYR A 37 -29.19 -49.14 -26.58
C TYR A 37 -28.69 -48.50 -25.29
N ARG A 38 -29.03 -49.12 -24.16
CA ARG A 38 -28.53 -48.72 -22.85
C ARG A 38 -27.89 -49.94 -22.17
N PRO A 39 -26.58 -49.91 -21.93
CA PRO A 39 -25.90 -51.01 -21.24
C PRO A 39 -26.56 -51.26 -19.89
N THR A 40 -26.65 -52.51 -19.51
CA THR A 40 -27.05 -52.88 -18.16
C THR A 40 -25.96 -52.40 -17.20
N GLY A 41 -26.28 -51.36 -16.44
CA GLY A 41 -25.30 -50.60 -15.67
C GLY A 41 -24.60 -51.41 -14.58
N THR A 42 -23.41 -50.96 -14.25
CA THR A 42 -22.74 -51.35 -13.01
C THR A 42 -23.64 -50.94 -11.83
N GLY A 43 -23.87 -51.85 -10.90
CA GLY A 43 -24.69 -51.56 -9.72
C GLY A 43 -24.08 -50.45 -8.85
N TYR A 44 -24.89 -49.54 -8.36
CA TYR A 44 -24.49 -48.60 -7.34
C TYR A 44 -25.53 -48.50 -6.23
N ALA A 45 -25.07 -48.14 -5.03
CA ALA A 45 -25.90 -47.89 -3.87
C ALA A 45 -25.56 -46.52 -3.28
N THR A 46 -26.53 -45.64 -3.19
CA THR A 46 -26.39 -44.32 -2.56
C THR A 46 -26.80 -44.41 -1.09
N PHE A 47 -26.00 -43.87 -0.21
CA PHE A 47 -26.19 -43.77 1.24
C PHE A 47 -26.24 -42.29 1.64
N GLY A 48 -27.41 -41.74 1.91
CA GLY A 48 -27.62 -40.35 2.28
C GLY A 48 -29.06 -39.92 2.10
N GLU A 49 -29.32 -38.65 2.35
CA GLU A 49 -30.67 -38.07 2.26
C GLU A 49 -31.08 -37.72 0.82
N VAL A 50 -30.09 -37.42 -0.03
CA VAL A 50 -30.28 -37.01 -1.43
C VAL A 50 -29.64 -38.06 -2.34
N GLY A 51 -30.28 -38.42 -3.43
CA GLY A 51 -29.71 -39.31 -4.45
C GLY A 51 -28.55 -38.66 -5.19
N ALA A 52 -27.50 -39.40 -5.48
CA ALA A 52 -26.35 -38.85 -6.22
C ALA A 52 -26.75 -38.41 -7.64
N GLU A 53 -27.77 -39.05 -8.23
CA GLU A 53 -28.40 -38.69 -9.51
C GLU A 53 -29.15 -37.35 -9.45
N GLU A 54 -29.58 -36.90 -8.28
CA GLU A 54 -30.22 -35.60 -8.08
C GLU A 54 -29.18 -34.47 -7.95
N ILE A 55 -27.99 -34.79 -7.41
CA ILE A 55 -26.88 -33.83 -7.22
C ILE A 55 -26.18 -33.54 -8.55
N ARG A 56 -25.93 -34.57 -9.34
CA ARG A 56 -25.25 -34.43 -10.63
C ARG A 56 -26.21 -33.93 -11.72
N PRO A 57 -25.89 -32.79 -12.41
CA PRO A 57 -26.72 -32.31 -13.51
C PRO A 57 -26.77 -33.34 -14.64
N PRO A 58 -27.96 -33.57 -15.26
CA PRO A 58 -28.08 -34.55 -16.31
C PRO A 58 -27.38 -34.09 -17.59
N LEU A 59 -26.69 -35.03 -18.26
CA LEU A 59 -26.11 -34.82 -19.58
C LEU A 59 -27.21 -34.79 -20.66
N SER A 60 -26.98 -33.94 -21.68
CA SER A 60 -27.91 -33.81 -22.83
C SER A 60 -27.92 -35.05 -23.74
N GLY A 61 -26.81 -35.76 -23.82
CA GLY A 61 -26.63 -36.95 -24.61
C GLY A 61 -25.33 -37.68 -24.29
N MET A 62 -25.21 -38.90 -24.80
CA MET A 62 -24.04 -39.77 -24.60
C MET A 62 -23.78 -40.60 -25.85
N LEU A 63 -22.50 -40.74 -26.18
CA LEU A 63 -22.02 -41.63 -27.24
C LEU A 63 -21.62 -42.95 -26.61
N PHE A 64 -22.27 -44.01 -27.03
CA PHE A 64 -21.94 -45.38 -26.65
C PHE A 64 -21.18 -46.08 -27.81
N ALA A 65 -20.38 -47.08 -27.49
CA ALA A 65 -19.86 -47.98 -28.50
C ALA A 65 -20.99 -48.81 -29.15
N GLN A 66 -20.65 -49.51 -30.23
CA GLN A 66 -21.61 -50.43 -30.89
C GLN A 66 -22.15 -51.47 -29.89
N GLU A 67 -23.40 -51.86 -30.03
CA GLU A 67 -24.10 -52.76 -29.11
C GLU A 67 -23.32 -54.07 -28.88
N SER A 68 -22.83 -54.70 -29.97
CA SER A 68 -22.05 -55.94 -29.89
C SER A 68 -20.80 -55.79 -29.02
N ILE A 69 -20.14 -54.63 -29.11
CA ILE A 69 -18.96 -54.30 -28.30
C ILE A 69 -19.33 -54.05 -26.83
N MET A 70 -20.43 -53.28 -26.61
CA MET A 70 -20.92 -52.98 -25.27
C MET A 70 -21.34 -54.23 -24.50
N GLU A 71 -21.88 -55.24 -25.18
CA GLU A 71 -22.27 -56.52 -24.58
C GLU A 71 -21.11 -57.47 -24.30
N SER A 72 -19.97 -57.23 -24.97
CA SER A 72 -18.77 -58.07 -24.86
C SER A 72 -17.81 -57.63 -23.80
N VAL A 73 -17.96 -56.42 -23.22
CA VAL A 73 -17.01 -55.88 -22.22
C VAL A 73 -17.56 -56.04 -20.80
N ILE A 74 -16.65 -56.13 -19.83
CA ILE A 74 -17.04 -56.27 -18.43
C ILE A 74 -17.29 -54.93 -17.72
N GLY A 75 -16.99 -53.83 -18.40
CA GLY A 75 -17.20 -52.49 -17.86
C GLY A 75 -17.14 -51.41 -18.95
N TYR A 76 -17.61 -50.24 -18.56
CA TYR A 76 -17.56 -49.05 -19.39
C TYR A 76 -17.45 -47.80 -18.53
N GLY A 77 -16.92 -46.72 -19.10
CA GLY A 77 -16.84 -45.47 -18.33
C GLY A 77 -16.68 -44.25 -19.20
N THR A 78 -17.07 -43.12 -18.61
CA THR A 78 -17.03 -41.83 -19.29
C THR A 78 -15.58 -41.31 -19.36
N ILE A 79 -15.28 -40.66 -20.47
CA ILE A 79 -14.03 -39.90 -20.65
C ILE A 79 -14.31 -38.38 -20.52
N SER A 80 -15.24 -38.05 -19.65
CA SER A 80 -15.61 -36.65 -19.38
C SER A 80 -14.44 -35.85 -18.85
N SER A 81 -14.27 -34.63 -19.34
CA SER A 81 -13.33 -33.66 -18.80
C SER A 81 -14.00 -32.29 -18.88
N THR A 82 -14.40 -31.76 -17.74
CA THR A 82 -14.96 -30.41 -17.66
C THR A 82 -13.88 -29.46 -17.19
N PRO A 83 -13.40 -28.55 -18.05
CA PRO A 83 -12.41 -27.57 -17.64
C PRO A 83 -13.00 -26.57 -16.65
N ASP A 84 -12.15 -26.01 -15.79
CA ASP A 84 -12.48 -24.88 -14.95
C ASP A 84 -12.71 -23.61 -15.81
N ALA A 85 -13.15 -22.51 -15.18
CA ALA A 85 -13.46 -21.25 -15.88
C ALA A 85 -12.29 -20.66 -16.68
N ASP A 86 -11.06 -21.03 -16.36
CA ASP A 86 -9.83 -20.63 -17.05
C ASP A 86 -9.42 -21.57 -18.22
N GLY A 87 -10.27 -22.57 -18.53
CA GLY A 87 -10.03 -23.55 -19.59
C GLY A 87 -9.06 -24.68 -19.20
N ILE A 88 -8.61 -24.75 -17.94
CA ILE A 88 -7.68 -25.78 -17.47
C ILE A 88 -8.45 -26.87 -16.72
N THR A 89 -8.22 -28.13 -17.09
CA THR A 89 -8.82 -29.30 -16.42
C THR A 89 -7.95 -29.69 -15.23
N ARG A 90 -8.50 -29.53 -14.02
CA ARG A 90 -7.85 -29.92 -12.76
C ARG A 90 -8.54 -31.06 -12.06
N ARG A 91 -9.78 -31.32 -12.40
CA ARG A 91 -10.65 -32.31 -11.77
C ARG A 91 -11.51 -33.04 -12.79
N ILE A 92 -11.86 -34.25 -12.46
CA ILE A 92 -12.74 -35.08 -13.30
C ILE A 92 -13.88 -35.61 -12.43
N PRO A 93 -15.12 -35.58 -12.96
CA PRO A 93 -16.24 -36.23 -12.33
C PRO A 93 -16.05 -37.75 -12.29
N LEU A 94 -16.21 -38.36 -11.11
CA LEU A 94 -16.21 -39.82 -11.00
C LEU A 94 -17.48 -40.46 -11.51
N LEU A 95 -18.57 -39.68 -11.53
CA LEU A 95 -19.87 -40.13 -11.93
C LEU A 95 -20.53 -39.09 -12.83
N GLU A 96 -21.17 -39.49 -13.89
CA GLU A 96 -22.01 -38.65 -14.75
C GLU A 96 -23.45 -39.13 -14.74
N ASN A 97 -24.40 -38.18 -14.67
CA ASN A 97 -25.83 -38.51 -14.75
C ASN A 97 -26.31 -38.40 -16.19
N PHE A 98 -26.84 -39.51 -16.71
CA PHE A 98 -27.53 -39.52 -17.99
C PHE A 98 -28.84 -40.28 -17.85
N GLU A 99 -29.95 -39.65 -18.19
CA GLU A 99 -31.32 -40.19 -18.09
C GLU A 99 -31.67 -40.77 -16.69
N GLY A 100 -31.15 -40.10 -15.61
CA GLY A 100 -31.40 -40.54 -14.24
C GLY A 100 -30.57 -41.75 -13.78
N ARG A 101 -29.57 -42.15 -14.57
CA ARG A 101 -28.60 -43.19 -14.21
C ARG A 101 -27.20 -42.61 -14.09
N LEU A 102 -26.46 -43.16 -13.16
CA LEU A 102 -25.05 -42.76 -12.95
C LEU A 102 -24.11 -43.67 -13.76
N TYR A 103 -23.24 -43.02 -14.52
CA TYR A 103 -22.21 -43.67 -15.33
C TYR A 103 -20.83 -43.31 -14.74
N PRO A 104 -19.97 -44.30 -14.42
CA PRO A 104 -18.67 -44.04 -13.82
C PRO A 104 -17.69 -43.41 -14.81
N ALA A 105 -16.68 -42.67 -14.32
CA ALA A 105 -15.50 -42.36 -15.08
C ALA A 105 -14.76 -43.66 -15.47
N ILE A 106 -14.14 -43.70 -16.66
CA ILE A 106 -13.46 -44.91 -17.13
C ILE A 106 -12.35 -45.35 -16.15
N ALA A 107 -11.59 -44.43 -15.58
CA ALA A 107 -10.57 -44.72 -14.59
C ALA A 107 -11.17 -45.36 -13.30
N LEU A 108 -12.36 -44.92 -12.88
CA LEU A 108 -13.07 -45.51 -11.74
C LEU A 108 -13.50 -46.93 -12.03
N ASP A 109 -14.02 -47.18 -13.23
CA ASP A 109 -14.49 -48.51 -13.64
C ASP A 109 -13.29 -49.47 -13.84
N MET A 110 -12.17 -48.99 -14.38
CA MET A 110 -10.92 -49.76 -14.43
C MET A 110 -10.47 -50.22 -13.02
N LEU A 111 -10.56 -49.34 -12.05
CA LEU A 111 -10.21 -49.64 -10.68
C LEU A 111 -11.19 -50.67 -10.07
N ARG A 112 -12.50 -50.56 -10.33
CA ARG A 112 -13.50 -51.51 -9.90
C ARG A 112 -13.20 -52.93 -10.45
N VAL A 113 -12.95 -53.01 -11.73
CA VAL A 113 -12.65 -54.29 -12.42
C VAL A 113 -11.34 -54.88 -11.89
N ALA A 114 -10.30 -54.07 -11.74
CA ALA A 114 -9.01 -54.52 -11.17
C ALA A 114 -9.16 -55.00 -9.72
N ALA A 115 -10.04 -54.40 -8.91
CA ALA A 115 -10.38 -54.86 -7.57
C ALA A 115 -11.26 -56.13 -7.54
N GLY A 116 -11.76 -56.56 -8.69
CA GLY A 116 -12.71 -57.65 -8.78
C GLY A 116 -14.05 -57.39 -8.11
N ASP A 117 -14.53 -56.17 -8.17
CA ASP A 117 -15.81 -55.73 -7.59
C ASP A 117 -16.89 -55.55 -8.65
N ILE A 118 -18.16 -55.56 -8.23
CA ILE A 118 -19.33 -55.52 -9.12
C ILE A 118 -20.13 -54.21 -8.98
N SER A 119 -19.83 -53.40 -7.96
CA SER A 119 -20.66 -52.24 -7.62
C SER A 119 -19.86 -51.07 -7.00
N TYR A 120 -20.52 -49.92 -6.89
CA TYR A 120 -20.05 -48.73 -6.20
C TYR A 120 -20.96 -48.40 -5.01
N GLN A 121 -20.39 -47.84 -3.98
CA GLN A 121 -21.09 -47.22 -2.85
C GLN A 121 -20.82 -45.72 -2.88
N ILE A 122 -21.89 -44.92 -2.89
CA ILE A 122 -21.82 -43.46 -2.98
C ILE A 122 -22.39 -42.90 -1.70
N LYS A 123 -21.61 -42.06 -1.00
CA LYS A 123 -22.09 -41.35 0.18
C LYS A 123 -22.44 -39.92 -0.19
N THR A 124 -23.66 -39.52 0.18
CA THR A 124 -24.17 -38.14 0.01
C THR A 124 -24.59 -37.55 1.36
N ASP A 125 -24.66 -36.24 1.44
CA ASP A 125 -25.30 -35.48 2.52
C ASP A 125 -25.92 -34.18 1.96
N GLU A 126 -26.38 -33.28 2.82
CA GLU A 126 -26.97 -31.99 2.45
C GLU A 126 -26.04 -31.11 1.61
N LEU A 127 -24.74 -31.30 1.67
CA LEU A 127 -23.73 -30.52 0.95
C LEU A 127 -23.29 -31.16 -0.38
N GLY A 128 -23.74 -32.41 -0.68
CA GLY A 128 -23.42 -33.06 -1.94
C GLY A 128 -22.86 -34.47 -1.81
N ILE A 129 -22.08 -34.90 -2.82
CA ILE A 129 -21.41 -36.21 -2.85
C ILE A 129 -20.13 -36.10 -2.03
N ARG A 130 -19.91 -37.01 -1.05
CA ARG A 130 -18.77 -36.98 -0.17
C ARG A 130 -17.64 -37.91 -0.57
N PHE A 131 -18.01 -39.08 -1.02
CA PHE A 131 -17.08 -40.06 -1.54
C PHE A 131 -17.76 -41.11 -2.41
N VAL A 132 -16.93 -41.73 -3.25
CA VAL A 132 -17.25 -42.97 -3.93
C VAL A 132 -16.38 -44.07 -3.40
N ARG A 133 -16.94 -45.21 -3.05
CA ARG A 133 -16.24 -46.39 -2.55
C ARG A 133 -16.39 -47.56 -3.48
N ILE A 134 -15.29 -48.24 -3.73
CA ILE A 134 -15.29 -49.61 -4.30
C ILE A 134 -15.11 -50.56 -3.11
N PRO A 135 -16.09 -51.44 -2.80
CA PRO A 135 -16.07 -52.23 -1.56
C PRO A 135 -14.78 -53.03 -1.28
N LYS A 136 -14.14 -53.54 -2.33
CA LYS A 136 -12.87 -54.28 -2.24
C LYS A 136 -11.63 -53.44 -2.42
N PHE A 137 -11.76 -52.13 -2.50
CA PHE A 137 -10.65 -51.20 -2.60
C PHE A 137 -10.71 -50.20 -1.45
N GLU A 138 -10.71 -48.91 -1.72
CA GLU A 138 -10.73 -47.87 -0.72
C GLU A 138 -11.85 -46.86 -0.96
N VAL A 139 -11.97 -45.93 -0.04
CA VAL A 139 -12.84 -44.74 -0.17
C VAL A 139 -12.11 -43.66 -0.97
N ILE A 140 -12.73 -43.19 -2.04
CA ILE A 140 -12.23 -42.12 -2.89
C ILE A 140 -13.00 -40.85 -2.53
N PRO A 141 -12.42 -39.91 -1.76
CA PRO A 141 -13.07 -38.65 -1.42
C PRO A 141 -13.29 -37.79 -2.67
N THR A 142 -14.41 -37.08 -2.70
CA THR A 142 -14.79 -36.18 -3.81
C THR A 142 -15.09 -34.78 -3.30
N ASP A 143 -15.18 -33.82 -4.20
CA ASP A 143 -15.87 -32.56 -3.92
C ASP A 143 -17.40 -32.77 -3.83
N ASP A 144 -18.16 -31.70 -3.54
CA ASP A 144 -19.61 -31.70 -3.40
C ASP A 144 -20.36 -32.19 -4.66
N MET A 145 -19.75 -32.04 -5.82
CA MET A 145 -20.25 -32.47 -7.11
C MET A 145 -19.78 -33.88 -7.53
N GLY A 146 -19.01 -34.58 -6.71
CA GLY A 146 -18.46 -35.89 -7.02
C GLY A 146 -17.26 -35.88 -7.95
N ASN A 147 -16.50 -34.76 -8.02
CA ASN A 147 -15.28 -34.70 -8.79
C ASN A 147 -14.07 -35.04 -7.92
N VAL A 148 -13.01 -35.54 -8.54
CA VAL A 148 -11.70 -35.75 -7.94
C VAL A 148 -10.70 -34.80 -8.56
N ASN A 149 -9.95 -34.08 -7.71
CA ASN A 149 -8.80 -33.30 -8.14
C ASN A 149 -7.65 -34.23 -8.52
N ILE A 150 -7.13 -34.06 -9.73
CA ILE A 150 -6.09 -34.93 -10.26
C ILE A 150 -4.71 -34.45 -9.79
N ALA A 151 -3.91 -35.34 -9.26
CA ALA A 151 -2.48 -35.14 -9.15
C ALA A 151 -1.82 -35.54 -10.49
N PHE A 152 -1.20 -34.60 -11.16
CA PHE A 152 -0.64 -34.84 -12.48
C PHE A 152 0.82 -35.28 -12.41
N TRP A 153 1.11 -36.37 -13.10
CA TRP A 153 2.46 -36.90 -13.29
C TRP A 153 2.76 -36.99 -14.79
N ASN A 154 4.02 -36.80 -15.17
CA ASN A 154 4.46 -36.93 -16.58
C ASN A 154 5.07 -38.31 -16.88
N GLU A 155 4.98 -39.26 -15.96
CA GLU A 155 5.83 -40.46 -15.99
C GLU A 155 5.03 -41.75 -16.25
N PHE A 156 4.20 -41.77 -17.29
CA PHE A 156 3.62 -43.05 -17.74
C PHE A 156 4.49 -43.68 -18.81
N LYS A 157 4.78 -45.00 -18.65
CA LYS A 157 5.45 -45.76 -19.66
C LYS A 157 4.51 -45.99 -20.84
N ARG A 158 4.93 -45.56 -22.02
CA ARG A 158 4.15 -45.72 -23.25
C ARG A 158 4.78 -46.81 -24.10
N TYR A 159 3.93 -47.63 -24.67
CA TYR A 159 4.30 -48.69 -25.60
C TYR A 159 3.58 -48.43 -26.93
N SER A 160 4.27 -48.62 -28.06
CA SER A 160 3.59 -48.63 -29.32
C SER A 160 2.80 -49.94 -29.50
N PHE A 161 1.85 -49.97 -30.44
CA PHE A 161 1.10 -51.19 -30.71
C PHE A 161 2.00 -52.39 -31.08
N THR A 162 3.18 -52.13 -31.64
CA THR A 162 4.17 -53.17 -31.97
C THR A 162 4.96 -53.68 -30.76
N GLU A 163 4.79 -53.07 -29.60
CA GLU A 163 5.53 -53.39 -28.35
C GLU A 163 4.58 -53.99 -27.28
N ILE A 164 3.40 -54.39 -27.65
CA ILE A 164 2.36 -54.91 -26.73
C ILE A 164 2.88 -56.05 -25.85
N ASP A 165 3.72 -56.93 -26.43
CA ASP A 165 4.33 -58.06 -25.73
C ASP A 165 5.31 -57.65 -24.58
N GLN A 166 5.67 -56.38 -24.51
CA GLN A 166 6.55 -55.83 -23.47
C GLN A 166 5.77 -55.31 -22.25
N ILE A 167 4.42 -55.27 -22.32
CA ILE A 167 3.60 -54.84 -21.22
C ILE A 167 3.64 -55.88 -20.08
N PRO A 168 4.05 -55.45 -18.87
CA PRO A 168 4.13 -56.39 -17.75
C PRO A 168 2.78 -57.03 -17.43
N ALA A 169 2.77 -58.33 -17.13
CA ALA A 169 1.56 -59.02 -16.70
C ALA A 169 1.02 -58.38 -15.37
N GLY A 170 -0.30 -58.27 -15.30
CA GLY A 170 -0.98 -57.63 -14.17
C GLY A 170 -1.03 -56.07 -14.24
N SER A 171 -0.60 -55.49 -15.35
CA SER A 171 -0.75 -54.04 -15.61
C SER A 171 -2.16 -53.67 -16.04
N ILE A 172 -2.59 -52.49 -15.67
CA ILE A 172 -3.76 -51.84 -16.30
C ILE A 172 -3.24 -51.05 -17.51
N ALA A 173 -3.65 -51.42 -18.71
CA ALA A 173 -3.26 -50.75 -19.94
C ALA A 173 -4.38 -49.86 -20.47
N ILE A 174 -4.07 -48.62 -20.80
CA ILE A 174 -4.99 -47.67 -21.40
C ILE A 174 -4.60 -47.50 -22.89
N LEU A 175 -5.49 -47.91 -23.77
CA LEU A 175 -5.33 -47.75 -25.21
C LEU A 175 -5.87 -46.37 -25.63
N GLY A 176 -5.06 -45.55 -26.24
CA GLY A 176 -5.45 -44.23 -26.74
C GLY A 176 -4.78 -43.89 -28.06
N ALA A 177 -5.45 -43.12 -28.87
CA ALA A 177 -4.91 -42.66 -30.14
C ALA A 177 -4.12 -41.35 -29.97
N THR A 178 -2.92 -41.29 -30.59
CA THR A 178 -2.00 -40.15 -30.53
C THR A 178 -1.63 -39.68 -31.94
N PHE A 179 -2.62 -39.39 -32.76
CA PHE A 179 -2.38 -38.88 -34.11
C PHE A 179 -2.46 -37.36 -34.18
N GLU A 180 -1.83 -36.79 -35.20
CA GLU A 180 -1.90 -35.36 -35.47
C GLU A 180 -3.34 -34.89 -35.69
N GLY A 181 -3.76 -33.87 -34.94
CA GLY A 181 -5.18 -33.41 -34.91
C GLY A 181 -6.06 -34.02 -33.80
N SER A 182 -5.53 -34.92 -32.95
CA SER A 182 -6.22 -35.39 -31.76
C SER A 182 -6.48 -34.20 -30.80
N SER A 183 -7.68 -34.18 -30.21
CA SER A 183 -8.00 -33.16 -29.18
C SER A 183 -7.10 -33.32 -27.97
N LEU A 184 -6.47 -32.25 -27.58
CA LEU A 184 -5.67 -32.18 -26.35
C LEU A 184 -6.46 -31.48 -25.26
N ILE A 185 -6.28 -31.93 -24.04
CA ILE A 185 -6.86 -31.33 -22.82
C ILE A 185 -5.80 -30.46 -22.17
N SER A 186 -6.14 -29.19 -21.91
CA SER A 186 -5.27 -28.29 -21.15
C SER A 186 -5.28 -28.68 -19.68
N THR A 187 -4.10 -28.92 -19.11
CA THR A 187 -3.90 -29.31 -17.71
C THR A 187 -2.91 -28.36 -17.02
N PRO A 188 -2.79 -28.35 -15.69
CA PRO A 188 -1.82 -27.51 -14.99
C PRO A 188 -0.36 -27.68 -15.39
N ILE A 189 0.00 -28.86 -15.94
CA ILE A 189 1.36 -29.17 -16.37
C ILE A 189 1.54 -29.17 -17.90
N GLY A 190 0.56 -28.66 -18.64
CA GLY A 190 0.58 -28.57 -20.09
C GLY A 190 -0.55 -29.33 -20.75
N SER A 191 -0.55 -29.38 -22.09
CA SER A 191 -1.57 -30.09 -22.87
C SER A 191 -1.30 -31.60 -22.89
N MET A 192 -2.31 -32.39 -22.60
CA MET A 192 -2.24 -33.85 -22.52
C MET A 192 -3.31 -34.51 -23.37
N TYR A 193 -3.06 -35.74 -23.82
CA TYR A 193 -4.11 -36.55 -24.46
C TYR A 193 -5.16 -36.99 -23.44
N PRO A 194 -6.43 -37.19 -23.84
CA PRO A 194 -7.50 -37.62 -22.93
C PRO A 194 -7.16 -38.89 -22.14
N HIS A 195 -6.50 -39.86 -22.76
CA HIS A 195 -6.08 -41.09 -22.08
C HIS A 195 -4.99 -40.87 -21.05
N ASP A 196 -4.08 -39.89 -21.24
CA ASP A 196 -3.11 -39.51 -20.22
C ASP A 196 -3.77 -38.88 -19.00
N VAL A 197 -4.82 -38.08 -19.21
CA VAL A 197 -5.61 -37.49 -18.11
C VAL A 197 -6.32 -38.58 -17.32
N GLN A 198 -6.89 -39.59 -17.98
CA GLN A 198 -7.51 -40.74 -17.32
C GLN A 198 -6.47 -41.61 -16.57
N ALA A 199 -5.28 -41.76 -17.13
CA ALA A 199 -4.17 -42.45 -16.47
C ALA A 199 -3.75 -41.71 -15.18
N ASN A 200 -3.68 -40.38 -15.22
CA ASN A 200 -3.42 -39.55 -14.04
C ASN A 200 -4.51 -39.67 -12.99
N LEU A 201 -5.80 -39.68 -13.40
CA LEU A 201 -6.92 -39.90 -12.50
C LEU A 201 -6.83 -41.28 -11.81
N LEU A 202 -6.57 -42.32 -12.61
CA LEU A 202 -6.40 -43.68 -12.10
C LEU A 202 -5.24 -43.78 -11.08
N LYS A 203 -4.10 -43.21 -11.42
CA LYS A 203 -2.95 -43.16 -10.53
C LYS A 203 -3.23 -42.37 -9.26
N THR A 204 -3.92 -41.24 -9.35
CA THR A 204 -4.35 -40.44 -8.19
C THR A 204 -5.18 -41.27 -7.21
N MET A 205 -6.10 -42.09 -7.73
CA MET A 205 -6.94 -42.96 -6.90
C MET A 205 -6.15 -44.14 -6.30
N ILE A 206 -5.26 -44.78 -7.09
CA ILE A 206 -4.44 -45.90 -6.64
C ILE A 206 -3.46 -45.48 -5.53
N ASP A 207 -2.80 -44.33 -5.73
CA ASP A 207 -1.82 -43.80 -4.74
C ASP A 207 -2.50 -43.18 -3.52
N GLY A 208 -3.86 -43.08 -3.51
CA GLY A 208 -4.63 -42.49 -2.40
C GLY A 208 -4.38 -40.99 -2.23
N VAL A 209 -3.84 -40.32 -3.28
CA VAL A 209 -3.56 -38.89 -3.22
C VAL A 209 -4.86 -38.12 -3.28
N THR A 210 -5.19 -37.44 -2.20
CA THR A 210 -6.41 -36.65 -2.10
C THR A 210 -6.07 -35.18 -1.94
N ILE A 211 -6.20 -34.42 -3.01
CA ILE A 211 -6.08 -32.96 -2.96
C ILE A 211 -7.38 -32.40 -2.37
N LYS A 212 -7.29 -31.90 -1.13
CA LYS A 212 -8.45 -31.45 -0.35
C LYS A 212 -8.58 -29.93 -0.40
N ARG A 213 -9.77 -29.44 -0.79
CA ARG A 213 -10.23 -28.09 -0.53
C ARG A 213 -11.56 -28.18 0.22
N LEU A 214 -11.47 -28.16 1.55
CA LEU A 214 -12.66 -28.23 2.39
C LEU A 214 -13.35 -26.85 2.44
N PRO A 215 -14.68 -26.76 2.55
CA PRO A 215 -15.42 -25.49 2.68
C PRO A 215 -14.92 -24.64 3.85
N GLU A 216 -14.49 -25.28 4.94
CA GLU A 216 -13.96 -24.61 6.13
C GLU A 216 -12.67 -23.84 5.86
N PHE A 217 -11.89 -24.20 4.83
CA PHE A 217 -10.65 -23.51 4.47
C PHE A 217 -10.91 -22.05 4.09
N THR A 218 -12.03 -21.77 3.46
CA THR A 218 -12.44 -20.40 3.13
C THR A 218 -12.61 -19.55 4.41
N ILE A 219 -13.12 -20.12 5.49
CA ILE A 219 -13.28 -19.42 6.77
C ILE A 219 -11.90 -19.12 7.38
N TYR A 220 -10.97 -20.09 7.33
CA TYR A 220 -9.60 -19.88 7.81
C TYR A 220 -8.84 -18.84 6.98
N GLU A 221 -8.97 -18.88 5.64
CA GLU A 221 -8.39 -17.90 4.72
C GLU A 221 -8.88 -16.48 5.00
N ILE A 222 -10.20 -16.30 5.20
CA ILE A 222 -10.81 -15.02 5.56
C ILE A 222 -10.30 -14.56 6.94
N GLY A 223 -10.31 -15.44 7.94
CA GLY A 223 -9.85 -15.13 9.30
C GLY A 223 -8.40 -14.70 9.34
N LEU A 224 -7.51 -15.40 8.65
CA LEU A 224 -6.10 -15.06 8.53
C LEU A 224 -5.90 -13.73 7.78
N THR A 225 -6.67 -13.49 6.72
CA THR A 225 -6.62 -12.24 5.96
C THR A 225 -7.03 -11.04 6.82
N ILE A 226 -8.10 -11.18 7.62
CA ILE A 226 -8.53 -10.13 8.57
C ILE A 226 -7.43 -9.86 9.60
N LEU A 227 -6.86 -10.91 10.21
CA LEU A 227 -5.81 -10.76 11.21
C LEU A 227 -4.56 -10.07 10.64
N ALA A 228 -4.10 -10.50 9.46
CA ALA A 228 -2.98 -9.89 8.78
C ALA A 228 -3.25 -8.43 8.38
N SER A 229 -4.48 -8.12 7.97
CA SER A 229 -4.91 -6.75 7.64
C SER A 229 -4.92 -5.85 8.87
N LEU A 230 -5.42 -6.31 10.01
CA LEU A 230 -5.39 -5.58 11.27
C LEU A 230 -3.95 -5.32 11.74
N LEU A 231 -3.08 -6.31 11.62
CA LEU A 231 -1.65 -6.16 11.93
C LEU A 231 -1.01 -5.12 11.01
N MET A 232 -1.32 -5.13 9.71
CA MET A 232 -0.81 -4.17 8.74
C MET A 232 -1.29 -2.73 9.06
N ILE A 233 -2.57 -2.55 9.41
CA ILE A 233 -3.12 -1.24 9.83
C ILE A 233 -2.39 -0.75 11.09
N PHE A 234 -2.17 -1.64 12.07
CA PHE A 234 -1.42 -1.31 13.28
C PHE A 234 0.01 -0.86 12.96
N MET A 235 0.73 -1.60 12.10
CA MET A 235 2.09 -1.24 11.66
C MET A 235 2.11 0.13 10.99
N LEU A 236 1.23 0.39 10.02
CA LEU A 236 1.14 1.68 9.33
C LEU A 236 0.76 2.84 10.26
N SER A 237 0.04 2.58 11.36
CA SER A 237 -0.34 3.62 12.33
C SER A 237 0.79 4.01 13.30
N LYS A 238 1.77 3.13 13.54
CA LYS A 238 2.82 3.30 14.57
C LYS A 238 4.25 3.31 14.03
N ILE A 239 4.47 2.80 12.84
CA ILE A 239 5.79 2.53 12.28
C ILE A 239 5.91 3.24 10.92
N SER A 240 7.15 3.47 10.47
CA SER A 240 7.39 4.11 9.16
C SER A 240 6.88 3.24 8.00
N ILE A 241 6.52 3.88 6.89
CA ILE A 241 6.04 3.22 5.67
C ILE A 241 7.06 2.18 5.18
N LEU A 242 8.35 2.47 5.27
CA LEU A 242 9.42 1.56 4.82
C LEU A 242 9.41 0.24 5.60
N ILE A 243 9.37 0.29 6.93
CA ILE A 243 9.36 -0.89 7.78
C ILE A 243 8.03 -1.65 7.61
N SER A 244 6.91 -0.93 7.49
CA SER A 244 5.60 -1.54 7.19
C SER A 244 5.60 -2.24 5.83
N GLY A 245 6.32 -1.71 4.83
CA GLY A 245 6.53 -2.36 3.53
C GLY A 245 7.32 -3.68 3.62
N ILE A 246 8.35 -3.73 4.47
CA ILE A 246 9.06 -4.99 4.77
C ILE A 246 8.10 -5.98 5.43
N GLY A 247 7.31 -5.52 6.41
CA GLY A 247 6.30 -6.36 7.08
C GLY A 247 5.25 -6.91 6.10
N PHE A 248 4.78 -6.09 5.15
CA PHE A 248 3.93 -6.55 4.06
C PHE A 248 4.58 -7.66 3.23
N GLY A 249 5.84 -7.46 2.81
CA GLY A 249 6.58 -8.47 2.06
C GLY A 249 6.70 -9.80 2.82
N VAL A 250 7.00 -9.75 4.11
CA VAL A 250 7.07 -10.94 4.97
C VAL A 250 5.72 -11.66 5.06
N LEU A 251 4.63 -10.94 5.29
CA LEU A 251 3.28 -11.54 5.36
C LEU A 251 2.87 -12.18 4.03
N ALA A 252 3.14 -11.52 2.90
CA ALA A 252 2.84 -12.06 1.58
C ALA A 252 3.66 -13.32 1.27
N ILE A 253 4.95 -13.32 1.60
CA ILE A 253 5.83 -14.47 1.46
C ILE A 253 5.32 -15.63 2.33
N LEU A 254 5.00 -15.38 3.59
CA LEU A 254 4.48 -16.41 4.52
C LEU A 254 3.16 -17.00 4.01
N ALA A 255 2.25 -16.19 3.44
CA ALA A 255 1.00 -16.68 2.87
C ALA A 255 1.25 -17.63 1.67
N ILE A 256 2.12 -17.22 0.74
CA ILE A 256 2.43 -18.01 -0.47
C ILE A 256 3.20 -19.28 -0.10
N PHE A 257 4.27 -19.16 0.68
CA PHE A 257 5.07 -20.33 1.09
C PHE A 257 4.29 -21.27 2.02
N GLY A 258 3.44 -20.72 2.90
CA GLY A 258 2.57 -21.52 3.76
C GLY A 258 1.55 -22.34 2.97
N ALA A 259 0.91 -21.73 1.94
CA ALA A 259 0.01 -22.44 1.07
C ALA A 259 0.73 -23.52 0.24
N ASN A 260 1.93 -23.20 -0.30
CA ASN A 260 2.74 -24.17 -1.03
C ASN A 260 3.18 -25.35 -0.14
N TYR A 261 3.64 -25.06 1.08
CA TYR A 261 4.02 -26.09 2.05
C TYR A 261 2.83 -26.99 2.42
N ALA A 262 1.65 -26.41 2.65
CA ALA A 262 0.43 -27.18 2.95
C ALA A 262 0.04 -28.09 1.77
N PHE A 263 0.24 -27.63 0.55
CA PHE A 263 0.01 -28.45 -0.64
C PHE A 263 1.05 -29.56 -0.79
N GLU A 264 2.34 -29.26 -0.74
CA GLU A 264 3.40 -30.26 -0.92
C GLU A 264 3.41 -31.34 0.18
N SER A 265 3.15 -30.94 1.45
CA SER A 265 3.25 -31.87 2.58
C SER A 265 1.96 -32.61 2.90
N HIS A 266 0.80 -32.01 2.59
CA HIS A 266 -0.49 -32.53 3.06
C HIS A 266 -1.58 -32.56 1.98
N PHE A 267 -1.27 -32.17 0.75
CA PHE A 267 -2.23 -32.03 -0.36
C PHE A 267 -3.42 -31.12 -0.02
N LEU A 268 -3.21 -30.10 0.84
CA LEU A 268 -4.23 -29.13 1.22
C LEU A 268 -4.15 -27.92 0.32
N LEU A 269 -5.25 -27.62 -0.38
CA LEU A 269 -5.31 -26.50 -1.31
C LEU A 269 -5.86 -25.26 -0.63
N PHE A 270 -4.97 -24.31 -0.28
CA PHE A 270 -5.30 -22.98 0.17
C PHE A 270 -5.12 -21.97 -0.96
N ASP A 271 -5.96 -20.92 -0.98
CA ASP A 271 -5.83 -19.80 -1.91
C ASP A 271 -5.20 -18.58 -1.22
N PRO A 272 -3.89 -18.33 -1.40
CA PRO A 272 -3.23 -17.18 -0.82
C PRO A 272 -3.50 -15.87 -1.60
N ILE A 273 -3.99 -15.96 -2.85
CA ILE A 273 -4.05 -14.82 -3.77
C ILE A 273 -5.01 -13.76 -3.26
N PHE A 274 -6.20 -14.17 -2.83
CA PHE A 274 -7.20 -13.25 -2.28
C PHE A 274 -6.67 -12.49 -1.05
N GLY A 275 -5.99 -13.20 -0.15
CA GLY A 275 -5.36 -12.61 1.04
C GLY A 275 -4.26 -11.61 0.69
N VAL A 276 -3.39 -11.96 -0.25
CA VAL A 276 -2.30 -11.09 -0.70
C VAL A 276 -2.84 -9.84 -1.40
N LEU A 277 -3.83 -9.97 -2.28
CA LEU A 277 -4.48 -8.83 -2.94
C LEU A 277 -5.14 -7.88 -1.93
N THR A 278 -5.81 -8.43 -0.92
CA THR A 278 -6.39 -7.64 0.17
C THR A 278 -5.30 -6.88 0.93
N LEU A 279 -4.18 -7.52 1.27
CA LEU A 279 -3.05 -6.88 1.93
C LEU A 279 -2.42 -5.77 1.07
N ILE A 280 -2.34 -5.94 -0.25
CA ILE A 280 -1.89 -4.88 -1.18
C ILE A 280 -2.79 -3.66 -1.07
N LEU A 281 -4.11 -3.84 -1.09
CA LEU A 281 -5.07 -2.74 -0.99
C LEU A 281 -4.98 -2.03 0.37
N VAL A 282 -4.88 -2.79 1.46
CA VAL A 282 -4.73 -2.24 2.82
C VAL A 282 -3.42 -1.46 2.95
N PHE A 283 -2.31 -2.01 2.46
CA PHE A 283 -1.01 -1.35 2.49
C PHE A 283 -1.00 -0.07 1.63
N ALA A 284 -1.53 -0.13 0.41
CA ALA A 284 -1.60 1.02 -0.50
C ALA A 284 -2.45 2.15 0.10
N HIS A 285 -3.66 1.82 0.61
CA HIS A 285 -4.54 2.79 1.24
C HIS A 285 -3.91 3.40 2.50
N GLY A 286 -3.39 2.57 3.40
CA GLY A 286 -2.79 3.04 4.65
C GLY A 286 -1.52 3.89 4.42
N SER A 287 -0.68 3.50 3.45
CA SER A 287 0.49 4.28 3.04
C SER A 287 0.09 5.64 2.47
N PHE A 288 -0.96 5.68 1.65
CA PHE A 288 -1.50 6.94 1.13
C PHE A 288 -2.01 7.86 2.26
N VAL A 289 -2.77 7.31 3.20
CA VAL A 289 -3.29 8.09 4.35
C VAL A 289 -2.13 8.64 5.19
N GLN A 290 -1.13 7.82 5.50
CA GLN A 290 0.05 8.24 6.27
C GLN A 290 0.83 9.33 5.53
N PHE A 291 1.09 9.14 4.23
CA PHE A 291 1.75 10.14 3.39
C PHE A 291 0.96 11.46 3.36
N TYR A 292 -0.34 11.39 3.11
CA TYR A 292 -1.20 12.57 3.02
C TYR A 292 -1.29 13.34 4.33
N THR A 293 -1.37 12.63 5.46
CA THR A 293 -1.39 13.24 6.80
C THR A 293 -0.07 13.97 7.09
N ASN A 294 1.07 13.32 6.81
CA ASN A 294 2.39 13.93 6.97
C ASN A 294 2.58 15.13 6.04
N PHE A 295 2.10 15.03 4.80
CA PHE A 295 2.14 16.13 3.84
C PHE A 295 1.31 17.34 4.30
N LYS A 296 0.07 17.11 4.75
CA LYS A 296 -0.78 18.19 5.31
C LYS A 296 -0.15 18.85 6.52
N GLN A 297 0.44 18.06 7.44
CA GLN A 297 1.10 18.59 8.62
C GLN A 297 2.28 19.50 8.24
N LYS A 298 3.11 19.09 7.27
CA LYS A 298 4.19 19.93 6.74
C LYS A 298 3.69 21.20 6.08
N GLN A 299 2.60 21.14 5.31
CA GLN A 299 2.01 22.32 4.67
C GLN A 299 1.44 23.31 5.70
N MET A 300 0.82 22.80 6.77
CA MET A 300 0.31 23.64 7.86
C MET A 300 1.44 24.41 8.55
N ILE A 301 2.56 23.74 8.87
CA ILE A 301 3.74 24.38 9.45
C ILE A 301 4.29 25.44 8.50
N LYS A 302 4.46 25.14 7.22
CA LYS A 302 4.91 26.12 6.22
C LYS A 302 3.98 27.32 6.11
N GLY A 303 2.66 27.10 6.16
CA GLY A 303 1.68 28.18 6.09
C GLY A 303 1.65 29.09 7.32
N GLN A 304 1.83 28.53 8.50
CA GLN A 304 1.83 29.28 9.77
C GLN A 304 3.11 30.10 9.98
N PHE A 305 4.26 29.60 9.58
CA PHE A 305 5.56 30.21 9.87
C PHE A 305 6.25 30.83 8.66
N GLY A 306 5.79 30.55 7.44
CA GLY A 306 6.39 31.07 6.21
C GLY A 306 6.33 32.59 6.05
N THR A 307 5.53 33.28 6.85
CA THR A 307 5.46 34.74 6.90
C THR A 307 6.35 35.38 7.96
N TYR A 308 6.86 34.59 8.91
CA TYR A 308 7.60 35.09 10.07
C TYR A 308 9.07 34.63 10.10
N LEU A 309 9.38 33.52 9.42
CA LEU A 309 10.68 32.87 9.43
C LEU A 309 11.26 32.76 8.03
N SER A 310 12.59 32.66 7.94
CA SER A 310 13.23 32.34 6.67
C SER A 310 12.80 30.96 6.14
N PRO A 311 12.82 30.75 4.81
CA PRO A 311 12.44 29.44 4.22
C PRO A 311 13.24 28.27 4.80
N GLU A 312 14.53 28.47 5.11
CA GLU A 312 15.43 27.45 5.68
C GLU A 312 14.96 27.07 7.09
N MET A 313 14.61 28.04 7.92
CA MET A 313 14.11 27.83 9.27
C MET A 313 12.75 27.10 9.25
N VAL A 314 11.87 27.49 8.36
CA VAL A 314 10.58 26.80 8.16
C VAL A 314 10.78 25.34 7.75
N GLU A 315 11.77 25.06 6.90
CA GLU A 315 12.06 23.69 6.48
C GLU A 315 12.66 22.85 7.62
N MET A 316 13.51 23.42 8.47
CA MET A 316 14.04 22.75 9.66
C MET A 316 12.92 22.39 10.65
N LEU A 317 12.00 23.32 10.94
CA LEU A 317 10.84 23.09 11.79
C LEU A 317 9.87 22.06 11.20
N ALA A 318 9.72 22.05 9.87
CA ALA A 318 8.90 21.05 9.19
C ALA A 318 9.52 19.64 9.22
N LYS A 319 10.85 19.53 9.39
CA LYS A 319 11.54 18.25 9.58
C LYS A 319 11.43 17.74 11.02
N ASP A 320 11.53 18.64 11.98
CA ASP A 320 11.41 18.32 13.41
C ASP A 320 10.48 19.30 14.14
N PRO A 321 9.17 19.02 14.16
CA PRO A 321 8.19 19.85 14.87
C PRO A 321 8.40 19.90 16.40
N SER A 322 9.20 19.00 16.97
CA SER A 322 9.48 19.00 18.42
C SER A 322 10.32 20.19 18.89
N LEU A 323 10.97 20.87 17.94
CA LEU A 323 11.68 22.13 18.19
C LEU A 323 10.73 23.29 18.57
N MET A 324 9.43 23.11 18.31
CA MET A 324 8.39 24.07 18.71
C MET A 324 7.71 23.62 20.01
N LYS A 325 8.04 24.30 21.09
CA LYS A 325 7.31 24.11 22.35
C LYS A 325 6.06 24.97 22.37
N LEU A 326 4.91 24.34 22.55
CA LEU A 326 3.65 25.02 22.87
C LEU A 326 3.71 25.47 24.33
N GLY A 327 3.62 26.79 24.56
CA GLY A 327 3.74 27.41 25.88
C GLY A 327 5.00 28.29 25.95
N GLY A 328 4.98 29.29 26.84
CA GLY A 328 6.12 30.18 26.99
C GLY A 328 7.31 29.51 27.68
N GLU A 329 8.50 29.63 27.10
CA GLU A 329 9.75 29.24 27.75
C GLU A 329 10.60 30.48 28.06
N ARG A 330 11.33 30.43 29.18
CA ARG A 330 12.30 31.47 29.51
C ARG A 330 13.60 31.24 28.75
N LYS A 331 14.04 32.27 28.01
CA LYS A 331 15.23 32.19 27.18
C LYS A 331 15.92 33.54 27.07
N GLU A 332 17.26 33.55 27.06
CA GLU A 332 18.01 34.72 26.71
C GLU A 332 17.97 34.92 25.19
N MET A 333 17.58 36.09 24.75
CA MET A 333 17.36 36.43 23.34
C MET A 333 17.82 37.86 23.04
N THR A 334 17.99 38.15 21.75
CA THR A 334 18.25 39.52 21.29
C THR A 334 17.06 40.02 20.50
N PHE A 335 16.69 41.26 20.79
CA PHE A 335 15.54 41.95 20.21
C PHE A 335 16.04 43.15 19.42
N LEU A 336 15.43 43.37 18.27
CA LEU A 336 15.59 44.52 17.42
C LEU A 336 14.25 45.18 17.18
N PHE A 337 14.20 46.47 17.47
CA PHE A 337 13.12 47.36 17.01
C PHE A 337 13.73 48.35 16.02
N MET A 338 13.03 48.60 14.91
CA MET A 338 13.37 49.65 13.96
C MET A 338 12.12 50.43 13.58
N ASP A 339 12.26 51.76 13.43
CA ASP A 339 11.15 52.64 13.09
C ASP A 339 11.64 53.74 12.12
N ILE A 340 10.73 54.22 11.28
CA ILE A 340 11.01 55.30 10.34
C ILE A 340 11.04 56.63 11.12
N CYS A 341 12.19 57.27 11.18
CA CYS A 341 12.30 58.56 11.82
C CYS A 341 11.64 59.68 11.01
N GLY A 342 10.70 60.39 11.67
CA GLY A 342 10.00 61.49 11.03
C GLY A 342 8.94 61.03 10.00
N PHE A 343 8.21 59.99 10.31
CA PHE A 343 7.12 59.44 9.44
C PHE A 343 6.01 60.51 9.15
N THR A 344 5.75 61.41 10.12
CA THR A 344 4.68 62.44 9.94
C THR A 344 4.89 63.31 8.70
N PRO A 345 6.03 63.93 8.41
CA PRO A 345 6.29 64.65 7.17
C PRO A 345 6.10 63.80 5.91
N ILE A 346 6.45 62.53 5.92
CA ILE A 346 6.26 61.59 4.81
C ILE A 346 4.76 61.38 4.57
N SER A 347 4.00 61.12 5.61
CA SER A 347 2.55 60.94 5.56
C SER A 347 1.85 62.20 5.08
N GLU A 348 2.28 63.43 5.55
CA GLU A 348 1.75 64.71 5.10
C GLU A 348 2.04 64.97 3.63
N PHE A 349 3.21 64.60 3.12
CA PHE A 349 3.55 64.73 1.69
C PHE A 349 2.55 63.97 0.81
N TYR A 350 2.27 62.73 1.09
CA TYR A 350 1.31 61.90 0.35
C TYR A 350 -0.13 62.38 0.52
N LYS A 351 -0.51 62.80 1.71
CA LYS A 351 -1.82 63.40 1.97
C LYS A 351 -2.03 64.67 1.13
N ASN A 352 -1.03 65.56 1.05
CA ASN A 352 -1.12 66.80 0.29
C ASN A 352 -1.15 66.57 -1.22
N ASN A 353 -0.66 65.44 -1.70
CA ASN A 353 -0.70 65.03 -3.10
C ASN A 353 -1.93 64.15 -3.42
N ASP A 354 -2.85 63.93 -2.45
CA ASP A 354 -4.02 63.07 -2.60
C ASP A 354 -3.69 61.63 -3.07
N ASP A 355 -2.53 61.08 -2.58
CA ASP A 355 -1.99 59.79 -2.96
C ASP A 355 -1.74 58.87 -1.74
N PRO A 356 -2.79 58.42 -1.02
CA PRO A 356 -2.63 57.50 0.11
C PRO A 356 -2.12 56.11 -0.29
N GLU A 357 -2.37 55.68 -1.56
CA GLU A 357 -1.88 54.41 -2.07
C GLU A 357 -0.36 54.43 -2.26
N GLY A 358 0.20 55.57 -2.73
CA GLY A 358 1.62 55.78 -2.84
C GLY A 358 2.35 55.68 -1.48
N LEU A 359 1.74 56.16 -0.40
CA LEU A 359 2.30 55.99 0.96
C LEU A 359 2.39 54.53 1.32
N VAL A 360 1.34 53.75 1.10
CA VAL A 360 1.34 52.30 1.40
C VAL A 360 2.38 51.57 0.54
N HIS A 361 2.53 51.95 -0.73
CA HIS A 361 3.55 51.40 -1.62
C HIS A 361 4.97 51.66 -1.11
N LEU A 362 5.25 52.91 -0.73
CA LEU A 362 6.56 53.31 -0.19
C LEU A 362 6.89 52.52 1.08
N ILE A 363 5.96 52.42 2.02
CA ILE A 363 6.14 51.68 3.27
C ILE A 363 6.41 50.21 2.97
N ASN A 364 5.61 49.57 2.12
CA ASN A 364 5.78 48.16 1.77
C ASN A 364 7.11 47.87 1.07
N GLU A 365 7.53 48.77 0.14
CA GLU A 365 8.85 48.66 -0.51
C GLU A 365 9.96 48.71 0.53
N TYR A 366 9.93 49.66 1.44
CA TYR A 366 10.91 49.82 2.51
C TYR A 366 10.91 48.65 3.48
N LEU A 367 9.74 48.26 4.01
CA LEU A 367 9.63 47.16 4.94
C LEU A 367 10.08 45.82 4.35
N ASN A 368 9.85 45.59 3.05
CA ASN A 368 10.34 44.39 2.36
C ASN A 368 11.86 44.29 2.38
N GLU A 369 12.57 45.37 2.08
CA GLU A 369 14.02 45.38 2.10
C GLU A 369 14.56 45.13 3.51
N MET A 370 13.99 45.77 4.52
CA MET A 370 14.40 45.59 5.92
C MET A 370 14.12 44.18 6.43
N THR A 371 12.96 43.63 6.08
CA THR A 371 12.57 42.25 6.40
C THR A 371 13.56 41.25 5.79
N ASN A 372 13.93 41.42 4.53
CA ASN A 372 14.89 40.55 3.87
C ASN A 372 16.26 40.53 4.59
N ILE A 373 16.73 41.68 5.05
CA ILE A 373 18.00 41.79 5.83
C ILE A 373 17.87 40.99 7.13
N ILE A 374 16.78 41.18 7.87
CA ILE A 374 16.55 40.49 9.15
C ILE A 374 16.52 38.98 8.96
N LEU A 375 15.74 38.50 7.95
CA LEU A 375 15.59 37.07 7.67
C LEU A 375 16.89 36.44 7.17
N GLN A 376 17.69 37.13 6.32
CA GLN A 376 18.98 36.65 5.82
C GLN A 376 20.00 36.49 6.94
N ASN A 377 19.89 37.30 7.99
CA ASN A 377 20.73 37.21 9.20
C ASN A 377 20.09 36.28 10.28
N GLY A 378 19.13 35.44 9.92
CA GLY A 378 18.54 34.44 10.82
C GLY A 378 17.60 35.00 11.89
N GLY A 379 17.13 36.25 11.72
CA GLY A 379 16.13 36.85 12.59
C GLY A 379 14.71 36.31 12.33
N THR A 380 13.88 36.41 13.35
CA THR A 380 12.44 36.11 13.30
C THR A 380 11.66 37.42 13.39
N ILE A 381 10.76 37.69 12.44
CA ILE A 381 9.87 38.85 12.54
C ILE A 381 8.74 38.52 13.51
N ASP A 382 8.60 39.31 14.57
CA ASP A 382 7.45 39.19 15.48
C ASP A 382 6.21 39.84 14.84
N LYS A 383 6.28 41.12 14.56
CA LYS A 383 5.17 41.89 13.97
C LYS A 383 5.62 43.19 13.34
N TYR A 384 4.75 43.71 12.50
CA TYR A 384 4.83 45.10 12.02
C TYR A 384 3.85 45.97 12.83
N MET A 385 4.31 47.14 13.25
CA MET A 385 3.49 48.11 14.00
C MET A 385 3.49 49.44 13.23
N GLY A 386 2.69 49.53 12.15
CA GLY A 386 2.77 50.60 11.20
C GLY A 386 4.04 50.56 10.36
N ASP A 387 4.95 51.49 10.57
CA ASP A 387 6.26 51.60 9.95
C ASP A 387 7.42 50.99 10.80
N CYS A 388 7.05 50.46 11.95
CA CYS A 388 8.01 49.79 12.87
C CYS A 388 8.04 48.27 12.62
N ILE A 389 9.26 47.69 12.64
CA ILE A 389 9.50 46.25 12.67
C ILE A 389 9.99 45.86 14.06
N MET A 390 9.37 44.82 14.62
CA MET A 390 9.88 44.10 15.77
C MET A 390 10.42 42.74 15.35
N ALA A 391 11.65 42.44 15.66
CA ALA A 391 12.31 41.17 15.37
C ALA A 391 13.12 40.67 16.55
N PHE A 392 13.41 39.36 16.56
CA PHE A 392 14.21 38.71 17.58
C PHE A 392 15.05 37.55 17.02
N TRP A 393 16.13 37.16 17.76
CA TRP A 393 17.00 36.04 17.45
C TRP A 393 17.05 35.06 18.60
N ASN A 394 17.50 33.84 18.37
CA ASN A 394 17.61 32.70 19.27
C ASN A 394 16.30 31.97 19.55
N ALA A 395 15.24 32.27 18.78
CA ALA A 395 13.98 31.50 18.74
C ALA A 395 13.31 31.65 17.38
N PRO A 396 12.54 30.65 16.94
CA PRO A 396 12.28 29.34 17.55
C PRO A 396 13.48 28.39 17.51
N LEU A 397 14.46 28.65 16.68
CA LEU A 397 15.68 27.86 16.59
C LEU A 397 16.80 28.48 17.45
N PRO A 398 17.61 27.64 18.13
CA PRO A 398 18.78 28.12 18.86
C PRO A 398 19.77 28.78 17.91
N CYS A 399 20.37 29.88 18.38
CA CYS A 399 21.39 30.65 17.66
C CYS A 399 22.41 31.19 18.66
N ASP A 400 23.61 30.64 18.68
CA ASP A 400 24.63 30.98 19.69
C ASP A 400 25.17 32.42 19.53
N ASN A 401 25.18 32.95 18.29
CA ASN A 401 25.67 34.29 17.96
C ASN A 401 24.52 35.28 17.70
N HIS A 402 23.40 35.12 18.40
CA HIS A 402 22.16 35.90 18.20
C HIS A 402 22.37 37.41 18.37
N ALA A 403 23.20 37.85 19.32
CA ALA A 403 23.48 39.26 19.54
C ALA A 403 24.25 39.89 18.38
N GLU A 404 25.26 39.20 17.88
CA GLU A 404 26.07 39.67 16.77
C GLU A 404 25.27 39.78 15.47
N LEU A 405 24.42 38.76 15.17
CA LEU A 405 23.58 38.78 14.00
C LEU A 405 22.50 39.88 14.04
N ALA A 406 21.96 40.16 15.22
CA ALA A 406 21.01 41.25 15.41
C ALA A 406 21.67 42.62 15.17
N VAL A 407 22.87 42.86 15.73
CA VAL A 407 23.60 44.10 15.50
C VAL A 407 24.05 44.23 14.06
N LYS A 408 24.51 43.14 13.43
CA LYS A 408 24.83 43.12 11.99
C LYS A 408 23.60 43.49 11.16
N SER A 409 22.41 42.97 11.49
CA SER A 409 21.18 43.36 10.80
C SER A 409 20.89 44.86 10.95
N ALA A 410 21.05 45.42 12.14
CA ALA A 410 20.85 46.85 12.36
C ALA A 410 21.81 47.71 11.52
N VAL A 411 23.06 47.28 11.38
CA VAL A 411 24.08 47.90 10.53
C VAL A 411 23.70 47.86 9.05
N GLU A 412 23.30 46.70 8.58
CA GLU A 412 22.89 46.52 7.18
C GLU A 412 21.57 47.28 6.85
N ILE A 413 20.64 47.36 7.82
CA ILE A 413 19.43 48.21 7.74
C ILE A 413 19.78 49.66 7.55
N GLU A 414 20.72 50.20 8.34
CA GLU A 414 21.19 51.57 8.25
C GLU A 414 21.83 51.85 6.88
N ALA A 415 22.74 50.96 6.43
CA ALA A 415 23.37 51.08 5.11
C ALA A 415 22.34 51.04 3.96
N LYS A 416 21.37 50.13 4.00
CA LYS A 416 20.32 50.00 3.01
C LYS A 416 19.37 51.19 3.02
N THR A 417 19.05 51.72 4.19
CA THR A 417 18.25 52.95 4.33
C THR A 417 18.93 54.14 3.65
N ASN A 418 20.23 54.26 3.81
CA ASN A 418 20.99 55.32 3.13
C ASN A 418 20.99 55.17 1.60
N GLU A 419 21.10 53.94 1.10
CA GLU A 419 20.93 53.64 -0.35
C GLU A 419 19.55 53.99 -0.85
N LEU A 420 18.50 53.53 -0.17
CA LEU A 420 17.11 53.83 -0.55
C LEU A 420 16.79 55.32 -0.49
N LYS A 421 17.36 56.05 0.44
CA LYS A 421 17.20 57.49 0.56
C LYS A 421 17.64 58.23 -0.69
N GLU A 422 18.79 57.87 -1.29
CA GLU A 422 19.25 58.47 -2.53
C GLU A 422 18.29 58.12 -3.71
N ILE A 423 17.85 56.87 -3.79
CA ILE A 423 16.87 56.40 -4.80
C ILE A 423 15.55 57.16 -4.68
N TYR A 424 15.05 57.39 -3.46
CA TYR A 424 13.79 58.09 -3.24
C TYR A 424 13.91 59.59 -3.55
N ARG A 425 15.08 60.20 -3.26
CA ARG A 425 15.36 61.58 -3.68
C ARG A 425 15.32 61.77 -5.22
N GLU A 426 15.92 60.82 -5.94
CA GLU A 426 15.87 60.83 -7.42
C GLU A 426 14.42 60.68 -7.96
N ARG A 427 13.55 59.99 -7.22
CA ARG A 427 12.12 59.86 -7.52
C ARG A 427 11.28 61.08 -7.07
N GLY A 428 11.91 62.09 -6.40
CA GLY A 428 11.20 63.24 -5.84
C GLY A 428 10.35 62.95 -4.61
N LEU A 429 10.66 61.84 -3.90
CA LEU A 429 9.99 61.40 -2.69
C LEU A 429 10.68 61.95 -1.44
N PRO A 430 10.00 62.00 -0.27
CA PRO A 430 10.57 62.44 0.99
C PRO A 430 11.73 61.55 1.45
N ASP A 431 12.69 62.14 2.15
CA ASP A 431 13.81 61.44 2.78
C ASP A 431 13.32 60.50 3.87
N ILE A 432 13.78 59.25 3.81
CA ILE A 432 13.57 58.26 4.87
C ILE A 432 14.85 58.18 5.72
N ASN A 433 14.67 58.13 7.02
CA ASN A 433 15.71 57.80 7.99
C ASN A 433 15.20 56.74 8.97
N VAL A 434 16.08 55.95 9.55
CA VAL A 434 15.74 54.89 10.48
C VAL A 434 16.33 55.12 11.87
N GLY A 435 15.60 54.75 12.90
CA GLY A 435 16.12 54.56 14.26
C GLY A 435 16.03 53.08 14.65
N THR A 436 17.10 52.49 15.11
CA THR A 436 17.18 51.08 15.49
C THR A 436 17.66 50.91 16.91
N GLY A 437 16.97 50.13 17.70
CA GLY A 437 17.33 49.75 19.07
C GLY A 437 17.55 48.25 19.18
N VAL A 438 18.70 47.84 19.74
CA VAL A 438 19.00 46.42 19.95
C VAL A 438 19.31 46.16 21.41
N ASN A 439 18.69 45.14 22.00
CA ASN A 439 18.95 44.72 23.36
C ASN A 439 18.90 43.20 23.51
N THR A 440 19.75 42.67 24.39
CA THR A 440 19.82 41.26 24.76
C THR A 440 19.42 41.04 26.20
N GLY A 441 18.68 39.97 26.48
CA GLY A 441 18.34 39.57 27.84
C GLY A 441 17.23 38.52 27.90
N ASP A 442 16.89 38.12 29.11
CA ASP A 442 15.87 37.12 29.41
C ASP A 442 14.46 37.59 29.05
N CYS A 443 13.72 36.72 28.40
CA CYS A 443 12.31 36.90 28.10
C CYS A 443 11.54 35.58 28.19
N ILE A 444 10.23 35.66 28.06
CA ILE A 444 9.35 34.52 27.79
C ILE A 444 9.03 34.55 26.30
N VAL A 445 9.34 33.48 25.57
CA VAL A 445 9.00 33.28 24.14
C VAL A 445 8.03 32.12 23.99
N GLY A 446 7.04 32.25 23.13
CA GLY A 446 6.06 31.18 22.86
C GLY A 446 4.79 31.68 22.19
N ASN A 447 3.82 30.77 22.07
CA ASN A 447 2.51 31.11 21.52
C ASN A 447 1.69 31.89 22.57
N MET A 448 1.37 33.14 22.25
CA MET A 448 0.65 34.09 23.12
C MET A 448 -0.64 34.53 22.45
N GLY A 449 -1.72 34.54 23.22
CA GLY A 449 -3.04 34.95 22.73
C GLY A 449 -4.19 34.12 23.29
N SER A 450 -5.26 33.98 22.51
CA SER A 450 -6.41 33.14 22.84
C SER A 450 -6.36 31.80 22.12
N GLU A 451 -7.20 30.84 22.51
CA GLU A 451 -7.32 29.55 21.84
C GLU A 451 -7.66 29.67 20.32
N SER A 452 -8.37 30.74 19.96
CA SER A 452 -8.79 30.98 18.57
C SER A 452 -7.83 31.85 17.77
N ARG A 453 -6.93 32.61 18.42
CA ARG A 453 -5.96 33.50 17.79
C ARG A 453 -4.76 33.67 18.70
N PHE A 454 -3.63 33.14 18.27
CA PHE A 454 -2.36 33.29 18.95
C PHE A 454 -1.26 33.68 17.97
N ASP A 455 -0.30 34.43 18.45
CA ASP A 455 0.92 34.79 17.73
C ASP A 455 2.12 34.22 18.47
N TYR A 456 3.12 33.75 17.73
CA TYR A 456 4.41 33.38 18.34
C TYR A 456 5.19 34.66 18.62
N SER A 457 5.35 35.00 19.88
CA SER A 457 5.85 36.32 20.28
C SER A 457 6.67 36.23 21.57
N VAL A 458 7.21 37.37 21.99
CA VAL A 458 8.11 37.49 23.16
C VAL A 458 7.56 38.53 24.14
N ILE A 459 7.71 38.26 25.46
CA ILE A 459 7.36 39.21 26.53
C ILE A 459 8.50 39.25 27.55
N GLY A 460 8.94 40.44 27.92
CA GLY A 460 9.92 40.64 28.96
C GLY A 460 10.44 42.09 29.06
N ASP A 461 11.09 42.42 30.17
CA ASP A 461 11.71 43.74 30.36
C ASP A 461 12.82 44.02 29.33
N ALA A 462 13.52 42.97 28.89
CA ALA A 462 14.53 43.06 27.85
C ALA A 462 13.93 43.50 26.49
N VAL A 463 12.74 43.06 26.17
CA VAL A 463 12.01 43.48 24.95
C VAL A 463 11.62 44.95 25.02
N ASN A 464 11.12 45.38 26.19
CA ASN A 464 10.73 46.78 26.41
C ASN A 464 11.97 47.73 26.37
N LEU A 465 13.15 47.24 26.79
CA LEU A 465 14.38 48.02 26.70
C LEU A 465 14.77 48.24 25.22
N ALA A 466 14.75 47.24 24.39
CA ALA A 466 15.05 47.36 22.96
C ALA A 466 14.12 48.41 22.27
N ALA A 467 12.82 48.39 22.58
CA ALA A 467 11.87 49.38 22.06
C ALA A 467 12.18 50.80 22.51
N ARG A 468 12.70 50.96 23.74
CA ARG A 468 13.11 52.30 24.24
C ARG A 468 14.43 52.79 23.63
N LEU A 469 15.35 51.90 23.33
CA LEU A 469 16.58 52.23 22.60
C LEU A 469 16.22 52.72 21.20
N GLU A 470 15.30 52.05 20.52
CA GLU A 470 14.76 52.51 19.22
C GLU A 470 14.14 53.92 19.35
N ALA A 471 13.25 54.14 20.33
CA ALA A 471 12.61 55.43 20.56
C ALA A 471 13.62 56.56 20.88
N THR A 472 14.81 56.22 21.30
CA THR A 472 15.93 57.14 21.58
C THR A 472 16.81 57.38 20.34
N ALA A 473 16.98 56.37 19.51
CA ALA A 473 17.83 56.39 18.33
C ALA A 473 17.34 57.45 17.32
N ALA A 474 18.27 58.18 16.75
CA ALA A 474 18.02 59.26 15.77
C ALA A 474 17.10 60.40 16.25
N ARG A 475 16.95 60.58 17.59
CA ARG A 475 16.05 61.59 18.22
C ARG A 475 16.77 62.33 19.36
N GLY A 476 16.33 63.56 19.58
CA GLY A 476 16.85 64.37 20.70
C GLY A 476 18.36 64.54 20.67
N ASP A 477 19.01 64.30 21.84
CA ASP A 477 20.44 64.38 22.02
C ASP A 477 21.22 63.27 21.29
N TYR A 478 20.52 62.22 20.82
CA TYR A 478 21.07 61.10 20.06
C TYR A 478 20.76 61.16 18.58
N LYS A 479 20.46 62.30 18.02
CA LYS A 479 20.07 62.51 16.61
C LYS A 479 21.10 61.98 15.60
N GLU A 480 22.38 61.94 15.98
CA GLU A 480 23.47 61.48 15.14
C GLU A 480 23.58 59.95 15.08
N TYR A 481 23.04 59.24 16.08
CA TYR A 481 23.17 57.80 16.24
C TYR A 481 21.89 57.10 15.74
N LYS A 482 22.01 56.40 14.61
CA LYS A 482 20.89 55.68 13.99
C LYS A 482 20.60 54.33 14.62
N THR A 483 21.67 53.68 15.15
CA THR A 483 21.59 52.39 15.84
C THR A 483 22.12 52.56 17.26
N ILE A 484 21.28 52.20 18.24
CA ILE A 484 21.64 52.19 19.66
C ILE A 484 21.52 50.77 20.20
N ILE A 485 22.57 50.31 20.85
CA ILE A 485 22.59 49.00 21.52
C ILE A 485 22.84 49.18 23.02
N SER A 486 22.33 48.25 23.84
CA SER A 486 22.60 48.22 25.28
C SER A 486 23.98 47.63 25.61
N SER A 487 24.49 47.90 26.81
CA SER A 487 25.66 47.20 27.37
C SER A 487 25.48 45.68 27.36
N PHE A 488 24.27 45.16 27.65
CA PHE A 488 23.99 43.73 27.62
C PHE A 488 24.18 43.08 26.24
N THR A 489 23.92 43.83 25.17
CA THR A 489 24.20 43.37 23.81
C THR A 489 25.67 43.55 23.46
N ASN A 490 26.25 44.71 23.88
CA ASN A 490 27.63 45.05 23.61
C ASN A 490 28.63 44.01 24.16
N ASP A 491 28.35 43.46 25.32
CA ASP A 491 29.18 42.46 26.00
C ASP A 491 29.19 41.08 25.28
N LEU A 492 28.33 40.88 24.31
CA LEU A 492 28.12 39.61 23.58
C LEU A 492 28.55 39.69 22.11
N ILE A 493 29.15 40.80 21.66
CA ILE A 493 29.51 41.01 20.25
C ILE A 493 30.97 41.37 20.08
N ASP A 494 31.51 41.00 18.93
CA ASP A 494 32.89 41.38 18.53
C ASP A 494 32.89 42.62 17.60
N ILE A 495 31.70 43.10 17.18
CA ILE A 495 31.58 44.32 16.37
C ILE A 495 32.08 45.53 17.13
N PRO A 496 33.01 46.35 16.57
CA PRO A 496 33.49 47.56 17.23
C PRO A 496 32.36 48.53 17.53
N THR A 497 32.35 49.07 18.75
CA THR A 497 31.30 50.01 19.22
C THR A 497 31.92 51.22 19.89
N GLU A 498 31.16 52.29 19.99
CA GLU A 498 31.50 53.51 20.74
C GLU A 498 30.46 53.76 21.83
N SER A 499 30.88 54.04 23.05
CA SER A 499 29.98 54.43 24.13
C SER A 499 29.44 55.84 23.88
N ILE A 500 28.13 55.98 23.88
CA ILE A 500 27.45 57.25 23.61
C ILE A 500 26.72 57.84 24.82
N GLY A 501 26.93 57.24 25.99
CA GLY A 501 26.45 57.75 27.28
C GLY A 501 25.60 56.80 28.08
N MET A 502 24.88 57.33 29.03
CA MET A 502 24.00 56.60 29.95
C MET A 502 22.57 57.04 29.73
N ILE A 503 21.66 56.09 29.72
CA ILE A 503 20.23 56.42 29.69
C ILE A 503 19.51 55.87 30.94
N LYS A 504 18.59 56.65 31.47
CA LYS A 504 17.70 56.22 32.55
C LYS A 504 16.48 55.51 31.96
N VAL A 505 16.33 54.26 32.31
CA VAL A 505 15.20 53.47 31.84
C VAL A 505 14.01 53.66 32.77
N LYS A 506 12.89 54.13 32.23
CA LYS A 506 11.67 54.35 33.03
C LYS A 506 11.22 53.04 33.69
N GLY A 507 11.18 53.02 35.04
CA GLY A 507 10.81 51.85 35.85
C GLY A 507 11.99 51.02 36.36
N LYS A 508 13.25 51.43 36.09
CA LYS A 508 14.45 50.96 36.79
C LYS A 508 15.18 52.14 37.42
N ASP A 509 15.75 51.94 38.58
CA ASP A 509 16.53 52.98 39.28
C ASP A 509 17.98 53.08 38.76
N GLU A 510 18.40 52.13 37.90
CA GLU A 510 19.71 52.02 37.33
C GLU A 510 19.79 52.64 35.95
N GLU A 511 20.85 53.39 35.68
CA GLU A 511 21.21 53.89 34.34
C GLU A 511 21.91 52.78 33.60
N ILE A 512 21.61 52.66 32.30
CA ILE A 512 22.20 51.65 31.40
C ILE A 512 23.12 52.38 30.42
N GLU A 513 24.36 51.90 30.29
CA GLU A 513 25.30 52.39 29.27
C GLU A 513 24.84 51.92 27.88
N ILE A 514 24.88 52.85 26.95
CA ILE A 514 24.48 52.63 25.58
C ILE A 514 25.61 52.87 24.61
N PHE A 515 25.59 52.11 23.53
CA PHE A 515 26.64 52.11 22.52
C PHE A 515 26.04 52.24 21.11
N THR A 516 26.89 52.67 20.18
CA THR A 516 26.58 52.63 18.75
C THR A 516 27.65 51.83 18.01
N PRO A 517 27.31 51.02 16.98
CA PRO A 517 28.32 50.37 16.15
C PRO A 517 29.20 51.42 15.46
N SER A 518 30.51 51.25 15.54
CA SER A 518 31.47 52.18 14.91
C SER A 518 31.89 51.60 13.55
N TYR A 519 31.53 52.31 12.50
CA TYR A 519 31.97 51.97 11.15
C TYR A 519 33.31 52.68 10.87
N LYS A 520 34.33 51.87 10.60
CA LYS A 520 35.52 52.36 9.93
C LYS A 520 35.55 51.93 8.48
#